data_600ec74b44a0799446eb09308803d973
#
_entry.id   600ec74b44a0799446eb09308803d973
#
_cell.length_a   1.000
_cell.length_b   1.000
_cell.length_c   1.000
_cell.angle_alpha   90.00
_cell.angle_beta   90.00
_cell.angle_gamma   90.00
#
_symmetry.space_group_name_H-M   'P 1'
#
loop_
_entity.id
_entity.type
_entity.pdbx_description
1 polymer ?
#
loop_
_entity_poly.entity_id
_entity_poly.type
_entity_poly.pdbx_seq_one_letter_code
_entity_poly.pdbx_strand_id
1 'polypeptide(L)'
;MRIGVIQVIATAWYDRRSNPLGLILLVLSCTVLAEGAYSAFLQALASRESSGNSQIVNPFGYAGLYQLGGAALIDAGYYRRDGTDANDWIGSWTGKNGNNSLSDFLNNPAGQTQAITDYQTVLWNQITARGLDQKVGQTYEGITITPSGLIAAAHLIGAGGLRRCLNGGSCTDANNTTARSYMQLFGGYDIAQVTGSTAPIPVGTGSNPTGSPTRSSTSNTNAPFPTGTAVSTSSAFSSGSGVTMAAVHDLVLGGLSVAMFLWTAWVTRAQFSSWRNGKVMLMQMQANIVSSLILLSFVLFITLA
;
A
#
# COMPACT_ATOMS: atom_id res chain seq x y z
N MET A 1 -2.92 -22.45 13.30
CA MET A 1 -3.75 -23.56 12.84
C MET A 1 -5.05 -23.04 12.18
N ARG A 2 -5.01 -22.07 11.26
CA ARG A 2 -6.18 -21.50 10.55
C ARG A 2 -5.96 -21.26 9.05
N ILE A 3 -4.82 -21.63 8.49
CA ILE A 3 -4.52 -21.47 7.05
C ILE A 3 -4.98 -22.69 6.23
N GLY A 4 -5.23 -23.85 6.87
CA GLY A 4 -5.61 -25.10 6.19
C GLY A 4 -7.06 -25.15 5.67
N VAL A 5 -7.96 -24.32 6.15
CA VAL A 5 -9.40 -24.43 5.81
C VAL A 5 -9.73 -23.74 4.49
N ILE A 6 -9.03 -22.65 4.15
CA ILE A 6 -9.31 -21.91 2.90
C ILE A 6 -8.75 -22.65 1.68
N GLN A 7 -7.65 -23.39 1.84
CA GLN A 7 -7.06 -24.16 0.76
C GLN A 7 -7.84 -25.42 0.40
N VAL A 8 -8.56 -26.01 1.36
CA VAL A 8 -9.40 -27.21 1.14
C VAL A 8 -10.71 -26.87 0.41
N ILE A 9 -11.27 -25.68 0.59
CA ILE A 9 -12.50 -25.25 -0.10
C ILE A 9 -12.22 -24.92 -1.57
N ALA A 10 -11.03 -24.39 -1.89
CA ALA A 10 -10.65 -24.04 -3.26
C ALA A 10 -10.38 -25.30 -4.12
N THR A 11 -9.89 -26.42 -3.54
CA THR A 11 -9.59 -27.64 -4.28
C THR A 11 -10.79 -28.55 -4.54
N ALA A 12 -11.88 -28.42 -3.76
CA ALA A 12 -13.08 -29.25 -3.92
C ALA A 12 -14.00 -28.82 -5.08
N TRP A 13 -13.83 -27.65 -5.65
CA TRP A 13 -14.67 -27.09 -6.72
C TRP A 13 -13.95 -26.97 -8.08
N TYR A 14 -12.70 -27.42 -8.18
CA TYR A 14 -11.95 -27.35 -9.44
C TYR A 14 -12.16 -28.62 -10.28
N ASP A 15 -13.27 -28.69 -10.99
CA ASP A 15 -13.40 -29.56 -12.15
C ASP A 15 -12.82 -28.85 -13.38
N ARG A 16 -11.75 -29.44 -13.89
CA ARG A 16 -10.75 -28.89 -14.84
C ARG A 16 -11.30 -28.52 -16.23
N ARG A 17 -12.61 -28.51 -16.46
CA ARG A 17 -13.18 -28.41 -17.83
C ARG A 17 -14.10 -27.23 -18.16
N SER A 18 -14.40 -26.29 -17.26
CA SER A 18 -15.45 -25.34 -17.63
C SER A 18 -15.48 -23.94 -17.02
N ASN A 19 -14.45 -23.40 -16.36
CA ASN A 19 -14.64 -22.02 -15.90
C ASN A 19 -13.38 -21.13 -15.86
N PRO A 20 -13.00 -20.48 -16.99
CA PRO A 20 -11.90 -19.50 -17.00
C PRO A 20 -12.19 -18.27 -16.13
N LEU A 21 -13.47 -17.96 -15.81
CA LEU A 21 -13.87 -16.83 -14.98
C LEU A 21 -13.51 -17.02 -13.50
N GLY A 22 -13.50 -18.26 -13.00
CA GLY A 22 -13.08 -18.55 -11.63
C GLY A 22 -11.59 -18.26 -11.37
N LEU A 23 -10.75 -18.51 -12.37
CA LEU A 23 -9.31 -18.22 -12.31
C LEU A 23 -9.06 -16.70 -12.37
N ILE A 24 -9.83 -15.97 -13.18
CA ILE A 24 -9.72 -14.51 -13.32
C ILE A 24 -10.16 -13.82 -12.02
N LEU A 25 -11.22 -14.28 -11.36
CA LEU A 25 -11.67 -13.74 -10.07
C LEU A 25 -10.66 -14.02 -8.93
N LEU A 26 -10.03 -15.19 -8.92
CA LEU A 26 -9.01 -15.53 -7.92
C LEU A 26 -7.73 -14.71 -8.10
N VAL A 27 -7.31 -14.45 -9.33
CA VAL A 27 -6.15 -13.62 -9.65
C VAL A 27 -6.44 -12.13 -9.35
N LEU A 28 -7.66 -11.66 -9.66
CA LEU A 28 -8.06 -10.27 -9.36
C LEU A 28 -8.15 -10.01 -7.85
N SER A 29 -8.65 -10.95 -7.06
CA SER A 29 -8.71 -10.81 -5.61
C SER A 29 -7.33 -10.84 -4.94
N CYS A 30 -6.37 -11.57 -5.50
CA CYS A 30 -5.00 -11.60 -4.97
C CYS A 30 -4.25 -10.28 -5.24
N THR A 31 -4.46 -9.65 -6.39
CA THR A 31 -3.85 -8.36 -6.72
C THR A 31 -4.44 -7.20 -5.90
N VAL A 32 -5.75 -7.19 -5.65
CA VAL A 32 -6.41 -6.15 -4.83
C VAL A 32 -5.95 -6.18 -3.37
N LEU A 33 -5.68 -7.36 -2.79
CA LEU A 33 -5.18 -7.46 -1.41
C LEU A 33 -3.72 -6.97 -1.29
N ALA A 34 -2.89 -7.18 -2.31
CA ALA A 34 -1.51 -6.70 -2.33
C ALA A 34 -1.43 -5.16 -2.52
N GLU A 35 -2.30 -4.58 -3.35
CA GLU A 35 -2.41 -3.11 -3.47
C GLU A 35 -2.88 -2.46 -2.18
N GLY A 36 -3.83 -3.08 -1.45
CA GLY A 36 -4.32 -2.56 -0.17
C GLY A 36 -3.22 -2.45 0.89
N ALA A 37 -2.31 -3.41 0.96
CA ALA A 37 -1.23 -3.43 1.94
C ALA A 37 -0.15 -2.38 1.63
N TYR A 38 0.25 -2.21 0.36
CA TYR A 38 1.21 -1.21 -0.03
C TYR A 38 0.64 0.22 0.07
N SER A 39 -0.60 0.43 -0.29
CA SER A 39 -1.27 1.73 -0.11
C SER A 39 -1.37 2.13 1.36
N ALA A 40 -1.57 1.17 2.28
CA ALA A 40 -1.55 1.42 3.71
C ALA A 40 -0.16 1.85 4.22
N PHE A 41 0.91 1.23 3.69
CA PHE A 41 2.29 1.67 3.96
C PHE A 41 2.52 3.11 3.50
N LEU A 42 2.14 3.44 2.26
CA LEU A 42 2.29 4.80 1.72
C LEU A 42 1.47 5.83 2.50
N GLN A 43 0.26 5.48 2.91
CA GLN A 43 -0.57 6.35 3.73
C GLN A 43 0.05 6.63 5.10
N ALA A 44 0.59 5.60 5.76
CA ALA A 44 1.31 5.74 7.03
C ALA A 44 2.57 6.63 6.86
N LEU A 45 3.30 6.45 5.76
CA LEU A 45 4.48 7.25 5.45
C LEU A 45 4.10 8.72 5.20
N ALA A 46 3.10 9.00 4.36
CA ALA A 46 2.61 10.36 4.10
C ALA A 46 2.11 11.05 5.38
N SER A 47 1.41 10.32 6.24
CA SER A 47 0.97 10.83 7.54
C SER A 47 2.16 11.22 8.43
N ARG A 48 3.23 10.42 8.43
CA ARG A 48 4.44 10.69 9.21
C ARG A 48 5.25 11.86 8.67
N GLU A 49 5.42 11.95 7.34
CA GLU A 49 6.31 12.91 6.69
C GLU A 49 5.68 14.31 6.58
N SER A 50 4.41 14.39 6.24
CA SER A 50 3.74 15.66 5.90
C SER A 50 2.37 15.86 6.56
N SER A 51 1.94 14.95 7.44
CA SER A 51 0.55 14.88 7.92
C SER A 51 -0.47 14.77 6.77
N GLY A 52 -0.07 14.17 5.64
CA GLY A 52 -0.89 14.01 4.45
C GLY A 52 -1.01 15.28 3.59
N ASN A 53 -0.17 16.30 3.82
CA ASN A 53 -0.20 17.53 3.04
C ASN A 53 0.73 17.42 1.82
N SER A 54 0.13 17.37 0.61
CA SER A 54 0.87 17.29 -0.65
C SER A 54 1.56 18.59 -1.05
N GLN A 55 1.17 19.73 -0.48
CA GLN A 55 1.63 21.05 -0.89
C GLN A 55 2.74 21.61 0.00
N ILE A 56 3.19 20.84 0.99
CA ILE A 56 4.20 21.31 1.92
C ILE A 56 5.62 21.18 1.33
N VAL A 57 6.42 22.21 1.53
CA VAL A 57 7.88 22.17 1.41
C VAL A 57 8.43 22.55 2.78
N ASN A 58 9.27 21.71 3.36
CA ASN A 58 9.84 22.01 4.68
C ASN A 58 11.03 22.98 4.59
N PRO A 59 11.54 23.50 5.72
CA PRO A 59 12.68 24.45 5.71
C PRO A 59 13.97 23.91 5.08
N PHE A 60 14.10 22.59 4.90
CA PHE A 60 15.24 21.94 4.23
C PHE A 60 14.97 21.65 2.76
N GLY A 61 13.84 22.13 2.21
CA GLY A 61 13.45 21.97 0.83
C GLY A 61 12.85 20.61 0.46
N TYR A 62 12.61 19.70 1.40
CA TYR A 62 11.90 18.46 1.11
C TYR A 62 10.43 18.73 0.78
N ALA A 63 9.91 18.07 -0.28
CA ALA A 63 8.65 18.43 -0.89
C ALA A 63 7.59 17.32 -0.85
N GLY A 64 6.34 17.74 -0.68
CA GLY A 64 5.14 16.94 -0.89
C GLY A 64 4.81 15.93 0.21
N LEU A 65 3.89 15.03 -0.11
CA LEU A 65 3.33 14.00 0.79
C LEU A 65 4.42 13.19 1.52
N TYR A 66 5.49 12.87 0.82
CA TYR A 66 6.52 11.94 1.28
C TYR A 66 7.84 12.66 1.57
N GLN A 67 7.84 13.98 1.61
CA GLN A 67 9.02 14.82 1.86
C GLN A 67 10.24 14.36 1.05
N LEU A 68 10.06 14.26 -0.28
CA LEU A 68 11.12 13.86 -1.19
C LEU A 68 12.08 15.02 -1.44
N GLY A 69 13.39 14.76 -1.33
CA GLY A 69 14.44 15.68 -1.71
C GLY A 69 14.86 15.51 -3.17
N GLY A 70 15.68 16.44 -3.67
CA GLY A 70 16.21 16.43 -5.03
C GLY A 70 16.91 15.11 -5.38
N ALA A 71 17.72 14.57 -4.48
CA ALA A 71 18.42 13.30 -4.70
C ALA A 71 17.45 12.13 -4.92
N ALA A 72 16.36 12.04 -4.12
CA ALA A 72 15.35 11.01 -4.26
C ALA A 72 14.59 11.15 -5.60
N LEU A 73 14.24 12.37 -6.00
CA LEU A 73 13.57 12.63 -7.26
C LEU A 73 14.48 12.42 -8.48
N ILE A 74 15.80 12.62 -8.34
CA ILE A 74 16.79 12.26 -9.36
C ILE A 74 16.84 10.75 -9.53
N ASP A 75 16.96 9.99 -8.43
CA ASP A 75 16.98 8.53 -8.45
C ASP A 75 15.69 7.96 -9.05
N ALA A 76 14.55 8.58 -8.77
CA ALA A 76 13.24 8.20 -9.32
C ALA A 76 13.00 8.68 -10.77
N GLY A 77 13.89 9.52 -11.33
CA GLY A 77 13.83 10.03 -12.71
C GLY A 77 12.88 11.19 -12.92
N TYR A 78 12.55 11.96 -11.88
CA TYR A 78 11.66 13.15 -11.96
C TYR A 78 12.41 14.47 -12.05
N TYR A 79 13.66 14.50 -11.59
CA TYR A 79 14.47 15.70 -11.50
C TYR A 79 15.89 15.45 -12.05
N ARG A 80 16.56 16.47 -12.49
CA ARG A 80 17.95 16.43 -12.98
C ARG A 80 18.80 17.34 -12.12
N ARG A 81 20.04 16.90 -11.85
CA ARG A 81 21.02 17.69 -11.07
C ARG A 81 21.25 19.06 -11.70
N ASP A 82 21.38 20.05 -10.85
CA ASP A 82 21.71 21.43 -11.16
C ASP A 82 23.14 21.81 -10.77
N GLY A 83 23.93 20.84 -10.30
CA GLY A 83 25.30 21.03 -9.83
C GLY A 83 25.43 21.20 -8.33
N THR A 84 24.30 21.22 -7.60
CA THR A 84 24.25 21.25 -6.13
C THR A 84 23.62 19.98 -5.56
N ASP A 85 23.76 19.75 -4.26
CA ASP A 85 23.04 18.73 -3.51
C ASP A 85 21.92 19.34 -2.63
N ALA A 86 21.65 20.65 -2.82
CA ALA A 86 20.58 21.35 -2.11
C ALA A 86 19.20 20.99 -2.71
N ASN A 87 18.17 21.01 -1.88
CA ASN A 87 16.78 20.88 -2.32
C ASN A 87 16.21 22.28 -2.62
N ASP A 88 16.87 23.04 -3.51
CA ASP A 88 16.53 24.42 -3.87
C ASP A 88 15.62 24.52 -5.12
N TRP A 89 15.44 23.40 -5.82
CA TRP A 89 14.54 23.22 -6.96
C TRP A 89 14.83 24.11 -8.17
N ILE A 90 16.08 24.61 -8.30
CA ILE A 90 16.51 25.44 -9.43
C ILE A 90 16.91 24.62 -10.66
N GLY A 91 17.02 23.30 -10.52
CA GLY A 91 17.35 22.38 -11.61
C GLY A 91 16.16 22.11 -12.53
N SER A 92 16.27 21.07 -13.34
CA SER A 92 15.29 20.76 -14.39
C SER A 92 14.40 19.59 -14.02
N TRP A 93 13.09 19.77 -14.10
CA TRP A 93 12.11 18.70 -14.01
C TRP A 93 12.02 17.94 -15.34
N THR A 94 11.79 16.63 -15.28
CA THR A 94 11.77 15.77 -16.47
C THR A 94 10.41 15.71 -17.18
N GLY A 95 9.36 16.20 -16.54
CA GLY A 95 7.98 16.08 -17.01
C GLY A 95 7.34 14.71 -16.73
N LYS A 96 8.06 13.80 -16.09
CA LYS A 96 7.54 12.45 -15.76
C LYS A 96 6.24 12.57 -14.95
N ASN A 97 5.21 11.84 -15.39
CA ASN A 97 3.87 11.84 -14.78
C ASN A 97 3.25 13.24 -14.59
N GLY A 98 3.53 14.17 -15.54
CA GLY A 98 2.98 15.53 -15.55
C GLY A 98 3.68 16.51 -14.60
N ASN A 99 4.82 16.14 -14.00
CA ASN A 99 5.56 17.00 -13.06
C ASN A 99 6.65 17.77 -13.81
N ASN A 100 6.33 18.98 -14.29
CA ASN A 100 7.24 19.86 -15.05
C ASN A 100 7.91 20.93 -14.18
N SER A 101 7.41 21.10 -12.95
CA SER A 101 7.88 22.10 -11.99
C SER A 101 7.61 21.62 -10.56
N LEU A 102 8.21 22.29 -9.57
CA LEU A 102 7.86 22.07 -8.16
C LEU A 102 6.37 22.33 -7.91
N SER A 103 5.81 23.37 -8.54
CA SER A 103 4.38 23.69 -8.43
C SER A 103 3.51 22.56 -8.96
N ASP A 104 3.85 22.00 -10.13
CA ASP A 104 3.10 20.85 -10.68
C ASP A 104 3.20 19.65 -9.73
N PHE A 105 4.38 19.37 -9.21
CA PHE A 105 4.59 18.27 -8.28
C PHE A 105 3.75 18.42 -7.01
N LEU A 106 3.73 19.61 -6.39
CA LEU A 106 2.96 19.88 -5.17
C LEU A 106 1.45 19.78 -5.40
N ASN A 107 0.97 20.14 -6.59
CA ASN A 107 -0.44 20.06 -6.96
C ASN A 107 -0.85 18.70 -7.56
N ASN A 108 0.05 17.70 -7.60
CA ASN A 108 -0.18 16.38 -8.18
C ASN A 108 0.06 15.25 -7.15
N PRO A 109 -0.85 15.02 -6.19
CA PRO A 109 -0.69 13.95 -5.20
C PRO A 109 -0.50 12.57 -5.81
N ALA A 110 -1.17 12.27 -6.93
CA ALA A 110 -1.01 11.00 -7.65
C ALA A 110 0.41 10.86 -8.25
N GLY A 111 0.93 11.94 -8.82
CA GLY A 111 2.32 12.00 -9.31
C GLY A 111 3.34 11.84 -8.19
N GLN A 112 3.08 12.40 -7.00
CA GLN A 112 3.91 12.20 -5.80
C GLN A 112 3.88 10.74 -5.33
N THR A 113 2.71 10.10 -5.37
CA THR A 113 2.56 8.68 -5.01
C THR A 113 3.31 7.78 -6.00
N GLN A 114 3.28 8.10 -7.27
CA GLN A 114 4.10 7.37 -8.25
C GLN A 114 5.60 7.64 -8.04
N ALA A 115 5.99 8.87 -7.72
CA ALA A 115 7.39 9.23 -7.48
C ALA A 115 7.99 8.49 -6.28
N ILE A 116 7.26 8.38 -5.15
CA ILE A 116 7.73 7.60 -4.02
C ILE A 116 7.80 6.11 -4.35
N THR A 117 6.87 5.56 -5.12
CA THR A 117 6.87 4.16 -5.56
C THR A 117 8.11 3.86 -6.42
N ASP A 118 8.39 4.72 -7.40
CA ASP A 118 9.56 4.60 -8.25
C ASP A 118 10.86 4.72 -7.43
N TYR A 119 10.92 5.69 -6.51
CA TYR A 119 12.05 5.85 -5.60
C TYR A 119 12.26 4.64 -4.69
N GLN A 120 11.21 4.10 -4.10
CA GLN A 120 11.31 2.92 -3.24
C GLN A 120 11.78 1.69 -4.00
N THR A 121 11.43 1.56 -5.29
CA THR A 121 11.97 0.51 -6.15
C THR A 121 13.48 0.65 -6.32
N VAL A 122 13.98 1.86 -6.58
CA VAL A 122 15.42 2.14 -6.64
C VAL A 122 16.08 1.87 -5.30
N LEU A 123 15.44 2.31 -4.21
CA LEU A 123 15.92 2.13 -2.85
C LEU A 123 16.05 0.65 -2.47
N TRP A 124 15.06 -0.18 -2.86
CA TRP A 124 15.12 -1.63 -2.65
C TRP A 124 16.27 -2.27 -3.43
N ASN A 125 16.48 -1.87 -4.67
CA ASN A 125 17.64 -2.32 -5.45
C ASN A 125 18.97 -1.91 -4.80
N GLN A 126 19.04 -0.72 -4.18
CA GLN A 126 20.22 -0.29 -3.43
C GLN A 126 20.41 -1.07 -2.13
N ILE A 127 19.33 -1.47 -1.45
CA ILE A 127 19.32 -2.31 -0.24
C ILE A 127 19.85 -3.69 -0.58
N THR A 128 19.33 -4.34 -1.63
CA THR A 128 19.73 -5.68 -2.06
C THR A 128 21.17 -5.72 -2.57
N ALA A 129 21.58 -4.71 -3.34
CA ALA A 129 22.97 -4.59 -3.80
C ALA A 129 23.98 -4.46 -2.66
N ARG A 130 23.54 -4.10 -1.46
CA ARG A 130 24.36 -4.02 -0.24
C ARG A 130 24.18 -5.22 0.69
N GLY A 131 23.39 -6.21 0.29
CA GLY A 131 23.09 -7.43 1.07
C GLY A 131 22.26 -7.18 2.34
N LEU A 132 21.56 -6.03 2.43
CA LEU A 132 20.78 -5.69 3.62
C LEU A 132 19.44 -6.43 3.68
N ASP A 133 18.92 -6.88 2.53
CA ASP A 133 17.77 -7.77 2.40
C ASP A 133 17.97 -9.11 3.14
N GLN A 134 19.21 -9.60 3.20
CA GLN A 134 19.58 -10.82 3.94
C GLN A 134 19.44 -10.68 5.47
N LYS A 135 19.26 -9.46 5.97
CA LYS A 135 18.99 -9.19 7.38
C LYS A 135 17.51 -9.29 7.75
N VAL A 136 16.60 -9.45 6.76
CA VAL A 136 15.18 -9.62 7.01
C VAL A 136 14.95 -10.86 7.87
N GLY A 137 14.08 -10.71 8.89
CA GLY A 137 13.82 -11.73 9.91
C GLY A 137 14.82 -11.76 11.08
N GLN A 138 15.97 -11.09 10.97
CA GLN A 138 16.90 -10.94 12.10
C GLN A 138 16.40 -9.87 13.06
N THR A 139 16.92 -9.89 14.28
CA THR A 139 16.61 -8.89 15.31
C THR A 139 17.72 -7.82 15.35
N TYR A 140 17.32 -6.57 15.36
CA TYR A 140 18.19 -5.41 15.56
C TYR A 140 17.63 -4.56 16.70
N GLU A 141 18.38 -4.39 17.77
CA GLU A 141 17.96 -3.63 18.96
C GLU A 141 16.54 -3.94 19.46
N GLY A 142 16.17 -5.23 19.48
CA GLY A 142 14.88 -5.72 19.97
C GLY A 142 13.71 -5.62 18.96
N ILE A 143 13.96 -5.21 17.73
CA ILE A 143 12.94 -5.22 16.67
C ILE A 143 13.28 -6.23 15.56
N THR A 144 12.27 -6.87 14.99
CA THR A 144 12.46 -7.73 13.81
C THR A 144 12.61 -6.87 12.56
N ILE A 145 13.67 -7.08 11.81
CA ILE A 145 13.89 -6.40 10.52
C ILE A 145 12.91 -6.94 9.49
N THR A 146 12.17 -6.06 8.84
CA THR A 146 11.23 -6.39 7.77
C THR A 146 11.58 -5.62 6.49
N PRO A 147 11.14 -6.05 5.30
CA PRO A 147 11.36 -5.31 4.06
C PRO A 147 10.86 -3.86 4.13
N SER A 148 9.63 -3.66 4.63
CA SER A 148 9.03 -2.32 4.77
C SER A 148 9.78 -1.45 5.78
N GLY A 149 10.25 -2.03 6.89
CA GLY A 149 11.11 -1.35 7.86
C GLY A 149 12.44 -0.90 7.25
N LEU A 150 13.08 -1.75 6.42
CA LEU A 150 14.33 -1.39 5.73
C LEU A 150 14.12 -0.23 4.73
N ILE A 151 13.05 -0.27 3.94
CA ILE A 151 12.73 0.81 2.99
C ILE A 151 12.45 2.11 3.73
N ALA A 152 11.65 2.09 4.81
CA ALA A 152 11.36 3.29 5.58
C ALA A 152 12.61 3.87 6.24
N ALA A 153 13.46 3.03 6.83
CA ALA A 153 14.73 3.49 7.39
C ALA A 153 15.67 4.04 6.31
N ALA A 154 15.72 3.41 5.13
CA ALA A 154 16.53 3.90 4.01
C ALA A 154 15.93 5.18 3.39
N HIS A 155 14.61 5.39 3.43
CA HIS A 155 13.99 6.66 3.07
C HIS A 155 14.52 7.80 3.95
N LEU A 156 14.67 7.57 5.26
CA LEU A 156 15.15 8.56 6.22
C LEU A 156 16.66 8.89 6.06
N ILE A 157 17.52 7.85 5.99
CA ILE A 157 18.99 8.04 6.06
C ILE A 157 19.76 7.53 4.83
N GLY A 158 19.03 7.15 3.78
CA GLY A 158 19.58 6.53 2.58
C GLY A 158 20.05 5.09 2.80
N ALA A 159 20.14 4.28 1.72
CA ALA A 159 20.62 2.89 1.82
C ALA A 159 22.07 2.78 2.32
N GLY A 160 22.91 3.77 2.02
CA GLY A 160 24.28 3.87 2.54
C GLY A 160 24.33 4.14 4.05
N GLY A 161 23.46 5.03 4.53
CA GLY A 161 23.27 5.33 5.94
C GLY A 161 22.74 4.10 6.71
N LEU A 162 21.74 3.43 6.15
CA LEU A 162 21.19 2.21 6.71
C LEU A 162 22.25 1.10 6.84
N ARG A 163 23.12 0.93 5.83
CA ARG A 163 24.24 -0.02 5.94
C ARG A 163 25.17 0.33 7.09
N ARG A 164 25.56 1.60 7.25
CA ARG A 164 26.40 2.02 8.36
C ARG A 164 25.73 1.75 9.71
N CYS A 165 24.45 2.13 9.82
CA CYS A 165 23.65 1.90 11.02
C CYS A 165 23.62 0.43 11.42
N LEU A 166 23.23 -0.48 10.53
CA LEU A 166 23.13 -1.91 10.82
C LEU A 166 24.49 -2.59 11.06
N ASN A 167 25.61 -1.90 10.83
CA ASN A 167 26.98 -2.32 11.15
C ASN A 167 27.57 -1.56 12.36
N GLY A 168 26.73 -0.95 13.20
CA GLY A 168 27.14 -0.32 14.45
C GLY A 168 27.56 1.15 14.33
N GLY A 169 27.33 1.79 13.17
CA GLY A 169 27.59 3.23 12.99
C GLY A 169 26.36 4.10 13.32
N SER A 170 26.42 5.38 12.94
CA SER A 170 25.32 6.33 13.18
C SER A 170 24.03 5.87 12.52
N CYS A 171 22.93 5.96 13.27
CA CYS A 171 21.58 5.55 12.89
C CYS A 171 20.58 6.70 12.86
N THR A 172 21.03 7.95 12.90
CA THR A 172 20.19 9.14 12.94
C THR A 172 20.34 9.98 11.68
N ASP A 173 19.27 10.70 11.32
CA ASP A 173 19.32 11.80 10.39
C ASP A 173 19.87 13.09 11.05
N ALA A 174 19.87 14.18 10.31
CA ALA A 174 20.32 15.49 10.82
C ALA A 174 19.41 16.05 11.94
N ASN A 175 18.19 15.57 12.06
CA ASN A 175 17.21 15.99 13.07
C ASN A 175 17.14 15.02 14.27
N ASN A 176 18.13 14.11 14.42
CA ASN A 176 18.16 13.07 15.43
C ASN A 176 17.00 12.05 15.35
N THR A 177 16.32 11.95 14.22
CA THR A 177 15.36 10.88 13.99
C THR A 177 16.10 9.59 13.72
N THR A 178 15.73 8.49 14.39
CA THR A 178 16.48 7.24 14.30
C THR A 178 15.93 6.32 13.22
N ALA A 179 16.80 5.68 12.45
CA ALA A 179 16.43 4.61 11.52
C ALA A 179 15.70 3.46 12.24
N ARG A 180 16.09 3.17 13.49
CA ARG A 180 15.42 2.18 14.33
C ARG A 180 13.94 2.51 14.53
N SER A 181 13.60 3.77 14.83
CA SER A 181 12.20 4.18 15.02
C SER A 181 11.37 4.01 13.72
N TYR A 182 11.97 4.26 12.57
CA TYR A 182 11.34 4.02 11.27
C TYR A 182 11.16 2.53 10.98
N MET A 183 12.18 1.69 11.26
CA MET A 183 12.04 0.24 11.14
C MET A 183 10.92 -0.31 12.03
N GLN A 184 10.77 0.22 13.24
CA GLN A 184 9.72 -0.19 14.18
C GLN A 184 8.33 0.29 13.71
N LEU A 185 8.20 1.55 13.30
CA LEU A 185 6.94 2.17 12.93
C LEU A 185 6.38 1.58 11.64
N PHE A 186 7.25 1.29 10.68
CA PHE A 186 6.88 0.85 9.34
C PHE A 186 7.16 -0.63 9.09
N GLY A 187 7.48 -1.40 10.13
CA GLY A 187 7.67 -2.84 10.02
C GLY A 187 6.37 -3.59 9.79
N GLY A 188 6.40 -4.64 8.93
CA GLY A 188 5.29 -5.58 8.77
C GLY A 188 4.27 -5.24 7.69
N TYR A 189 4.43 -4.16 6.95
CA TYR A 189 3.61 -3.90 5.76
C TYR A 189 4.02 -4.81 4.61
N ASP A 190 3.05 -5.26 3.83
CA ASP A 190 3.33 -5.93 2.55
C ASP A 190 3.71 -4.89 1.51
N ILE A 191 4.92 -4.99 1.01
CA ILE A 191 5.48 -4.12 -0.03
C ILE A 191 5.97 -4.91 -1.25
N ALA A 192 5.36 -6.06 -1.52
CA ALA A 192 5.70 -6.94 -2.64
C ALA A 192 5.70 -6.19 -3.99
N GLN A 193 4.85 -5.17 -4.14
CA GLN A 193 4.80 -4.30 -5.31
C GLN A 193 6.16 -3.64 -5.61
N VAL A 194 6.94 -3.32 -4.59
CA VAL A 194 8.24 -2.65 -4.71
C VAL A 194 9.39 -3.64 -4.70
N THR A 195 9.27 -4.69 -3.87
CA THR A 195 10.35 -5.68 -3.69
C THR A 195 10.34 -6.79 -4.72
N GLY A 196 9.22 -6.97 -5.43
CA GLY A 196 9.02 -8.09 -6.36
C GLY A 196 8.99 -9.46 -5.67
N SER A 197 8.97 -9.51 -4.35
CA SER A 197 9.04 -10.74 -3.56
C SER A 197 7.73 -10.96 -2.80
N THR A 198 7.08 -12.09 -3.06
CA THR A 198 5.97 -12.61 -2.26
C THR A 198 6.48 -13.43 -1.06
N ALA A 199 7.67 -13.13 -0.56
CA ALA A 199 8.20 -13.82 0.62
C ALA A 199 7.21 -13.69 1.78
N PRO A 200 6.88 -14.80 2.49
CA PRO A 200 5.99 -14.73 3.63
C PRO A 200 6.60 -13.78 4.67
N ILE A 201 5.88 -12.75 5.03
CA ILE A 201 6.21 -11.86 6.12
C ILE A 201 6.27 -12.73 7.38
N PRO A 202 7.39 -12.78 8.13
CA PRO A 202 7.37 -13.38 9.44
C PRO A 202 6.31 -12.61 10.24
N VAL A 203 5.21 -13.27 10.59
CA VAL A 203 4.19 -12.72 11.47
C VAL A 203 4.80 -12.65 12.87
N GLY A 204 5.62 -11.63 13.09
CA GLY A 204 5.86 -11.14 14.43
C GLY A 204 4.52 -10.59 14.91
N THR A 205 4.06 -11.02 16.08
CA THR A 205 2.93 -10.48 16.80
C THR A 205 3.19 -9.00 17.12
N GLY A 206 3.19 -8.16 16.08
CA GLY A 206 3.15 -6.72 16.19
C GLY A 206 1.71 -6.32 16.43
N SER A 207 1.41 -6.00 17.67
CA SER A 207 0.21 -5.27 18.04
C SER A 207 0.02 -4.11 17.09
N ASN A 208 -1.11 -4.13 16.41
CA ASN A 208 -1.67 -2.99 15.69
C ASN A 208 -1.47 -1.74 16.56
N PRO A 209 -0.77 -0.70 16.13
CA PRO A 209 -0.63 0.50 16.95
C PRO A 209 -1.96 1.26 16.95
N THR A 210 -2.91 0.80 17.76
CA THR A 210 -3.98 1.61 18.30
C THR A 210 -3.34 2.41 19.45
N GLY A 211 -2.57 3.40 19.11
CA GLY A 211 -1.87 4.24 20.05
C GLY A 211 -1.49 5.53 19.39
N SER A 212 -2.36 6.52 19.56
CA SER A 212 -1.97 7.93 19.47
C SER A 212 -0.66 8.12 20.25
N PRO A 213 0.41 8.67 19.66
CA PRO A 213 1.62 8.94 20.44
C PRO A 213 1.28 9.97 21.50
N THR A 214 1.20 9.54 22.75
CA THR A 214 1.21 10.42 23.91
C THR A 214 2.56 11.16 23.89
N ARG A 215 2.46 12.43 23.56
CA ARG A 215 3.56 13.38 23.54
C ARG A 215 4.11 13.50 24.95
N SER A 216 5.24 12.90 25.23
CA SER A 216 6.03 13.22 26.41
C SER A 216 6.67 14.59 26.17
N SER A 217 6.12 15.59 26.83
CA SER A 217 6.60 16.97 26.80
C SER A 217 7.87 17.09 27.60
N THR A 218 9.00 17.27 26.91
CA THR A 218 10.11 18.02 27.49
C THR A 218 10.19 19.34 26.74
N SER A 219 9.89 20.36 27.48
CA SER A 219 9.86 21.75 27.08
C SER A 219 11.21 22.21 26.53
N ASN A 220 11.24 22.66 25.28
CA ASN A 220 12.11 23.76 24.89
C ASN A 220 11.32 24.73 24.00
N THR A 221 11.14 25.90 24.53
CA THR A 221 10.50 27.07 23.97
C THR A 221 11.19 27.54 22.71
N ASN A 222 10.47 27.59 21.57
CA ASN A 222 10.33 28.77 20.73
C ASN A 222 9.59 28.44 19.41
N ALA A 223 8.56 29.24 19.19
CA ALA A 223 7.69 29.42 18.03
C ALA A 223 6.41 28.55 17.99
N PRO A 224 5.23 29.19 17.90
CA PRO A 224 3.95 28.52 17.82
C PRO A 224 3.71 28.00 16.40
N PHE A 225 3.66 26.69 16.26
CA PHE A 225 3.05 26.09 15.07
C PHE A 225 1.53 26.23 15.17
N PRO A 226 0.85 26.60 14.09
CA PRO A 226 -0.61 26.57 14.09
C PRO A 226 -1.07 25.13 14.30
N THR A 227 -1.93 24.93 15.30
CA THR A 227 -2.64 23.69 15.57
C THR A 227 -3.58 23.40 14.41
N GLY A 228 -3.07 22.75 13.36
CA GLY A 228 -3.88 22.17 12.30
C GLY A 228 -4.69 21.02 12.90
N THR A 229 -6.00 21.10 12.80
CA THR A 229 -6.94 20.00 13.10
C THR A 229 -6.46 18.75 12.34
N ALA A 230 -6.31 17.63 13.02
CA ALA A 230 -5.92 16.37 12.40
C ALA A 230 -6.92 16.05 11.29
N VAL A 231 -6.47 16.13 10.04
CA VAL A 231 -7.28 15.80 8.87
C VAL A 231 -7.46 14.29 8.89
N SER A 232 -8.70 13.81 8.94
CA SER A 232 -8.98 12.37 8.90
C SER A 232 -8.55 11.79 7.55
N THR A 233 -8.19 10.51 7.54
CA THR A 233 -7.79 9.79 6.31
C THR A 233 -8.84 9.92 5.20
N SER A 234 -10.11 9.98 5.55
CA SER A 234 -11.22 10.19 4.62
C SER A 234 -11.24 11.59 4.00
N SER A 235 -10.86 12.64 4.76
CA SER A 235 -10.78 14.00 4.23
C SER A 235 -9.53 14.21 3.37
N ALA A 236 -8.40 13.58 3.70
CA ALA A 236 -7.21 13.59 2.85
C ALA A 236 -7.45 12.90 1.50
N PHE A 237 -8.15 11.75 1.52
CA PHE A 237 -8.53 11.04 0.30
C PHE A 237 -9.48 11.87 -0.57
N SER A 238 -10.52 12.46 0.03
CA SER A 238 -11.51 13.27 -0.72
C SER A 238 -10.89 14.55 -1.29
N SER A 239 -9.92 15.15 -0.60
CA SER A 239 -9.19 16.31 -1.11
C SER A 239 -8.24 15.98 -2.27
N GLY A 240 -7.66 14.76 -2.27
CA GLY A 240 -6.73 14.32 -3.32
C GLY A 240 -7.40 13.73 -4.55
N SER A 241 -8.49 12.98 -4.38
CA SER A 241 -9.21 12.28 -5.47
C SER A 241 -10.43 13.02 -5.99
N GLY A 242 -10.92 14.04 -5.29
CA GLY A 242 -12.19 14.69 -5.57
C GLY A 242 -13.43 13.82 -5.26
N VAL A 243 -13.22 12.63 -4.71
CA VAL A 243 -14.28 11.63 -4.43
C VAL A 243 -14.18 11.22 -2.97
N THR A 244 -15.32 11.08 -2.29
CA THR A 244 -15.33 10.63 -0.89
C THR A 244 -15.05 9.12 -0.80
N MET A 245 -14.42 8.66 0.27
CA MET A 245 -14.22 7.22 0.53
C MET A 245 -15.56 6.46 0.52
N ALA A 246 -16.62 7.06 1.05
CA ALA A 246 -17.97 6.51 1.01
C ALA A 246 -18.45 6.30 -0.44
N ALA A 247 -18.26 7.28 -1.32
CA ALA A 247 -18.67 7.16 -2.72
C ALA A 247 -17.90 6.06 -3.47
N VAL A 248 -16.61 5.88 -3.17
CA VAL A 248 -15.82 4.76 -3.73
C VAL A 248 -16.29 3.42 -3.18
N HIS A 249 -16.53 3.34 -1.89
CA HIS A 249 -17.09 2.16 -1.23
C HIS A 249 -18.44 1.78 -1.85
N ASP A 250 -19.36 2.73 -2.00
CA ASP A 250 -20.68 2.50 -2.58
C ASP A 250 -20.60 2.09 -4.05
N LEU A 251 -19.68 2.68 -4.82
CA LEU A 251 -19.43 2.30 -6.22
C LEU A 251 -18.93 0.86 -6.33
N VAL A 252 -17.97 0.48 -5.49
CA VAL A 252 -17.40 -0.88 -5.48
C VAL A 252 -18.45 -1.90 -5.04
N LEU A 253 -19.19 -1.63 -3.96
CA LEU A 253 -20.24 -2.53 -3.49
C LEU A 253 -21.40 -2.63 -4.48
N GLY A 254 -21.81 -1.51 -5.08
CA GLY A 254 -22.81 -1.48 -6.12
C GLY A 254 -22.40 -2.28 -7.36
N GLY A 255 -21.17 -2.07 -7.83
CA GLY A 255 -20.59 -2.82 -8.95
C GLY A 255 -20.51 -4.32 -8.69
N LEU A 256 -20.06 -4.72 -7.49
CA LEU A 256 -19.98 -6.12 -7.05
C LEU A 256 -21.38 -6.74 -7.01
N SER A 257 -22.36 -6.05 -6.45
CA SER A 257 -23.75 -6.51 -6.37
C SER A 257 -24.33 -6.76 -7.76
N VAL A 258 -24.18 -5.82 -8.70
CA VAL A 258 -24.62 -5.98 -10.09
C VAL A 258 -23.95 -7.18 -10.76
N ALA A 259 -22.64 -7.32 -10.60
CA ALA A 259 -21.89 -8.45 -11.15
C ALA A 259 -22.40 -9.80 -10.63
N MET A 260 -22.71 -9.89 -9.33
CA MET A 260 -23.25 -11.09 -8.70
C MET A 260 -24.69 -11.42 -9.18
N PHE A 261 -25.52 -10.41 -9.37
CA PHE A 261 -26.85 -10.61 -9.97
C PHE A 261 -26.76 -11.13 -11.42
N LEU A 262 -25.90 -10.55 -12.23
CA LEU A 262 -25.67 -11.00 -13.61
C LEU A 262 -25.13 -12.43 -13.66
N TRP A 263 -24.19 -12.76 -12.77
CA TRP A 263 -23.66 -14.12 -12.66
C TRP A 263 -24.74 -15.12 -12.25
N THR A 264 -25.58 -14.81 -11.27
CA THR A 264 -26.68 -15.67 -10.84
C THR A 264 -27.70 -15.88 -11.96
N ALA A 265 -28.04 -14.82 -12.70
CA ALA A 265 -28.93 -14.91 -13.86
C ALA A 265 -28.33 -15.80 -14.97
N TRP A 266 -27.03 -15.66 -15.22
CA TRP A 266 -26.32 -16.51 -16.19
C TRP A 266 -26.29 -17.98 -15.76
N VAL A 267 -25.97 -18.27 -14.49
CA VAL A 267 -26.01 -19.64 -13.93
C VAL A 267 -27.39 -20.25 -14.07
N THR A 268 -28.44 -19.52 -13.68
CA THR A 268 -29.83 -19.97 -13.79
C THR A 268 -30.18 -20.33 -15.23
N ARG A 269 -29.84 -19.45 -16.19
CA ARG A 269 -30.07 -19.70 -17.62
C ARG A 269 -29.32 -20.91 -18.14
N ALA A 270 -28.05 -21.07 -17.73
CA ALA A 270 -27.18 -22.18 -18.14
C ALA A 270 -27.73 -23.51 -17.60
N GLN A 271 -28.16 -23.57 -16.34
CA GLN A 271 -28.74 -24.73 -15.70
C GLN A 271 -30.08 -25.13 -16.35
N PHE A 272 -30.94 -24.14 -16.62
CA PHE A 272 -32.19 -24.36 -17.31
C PHE A 272 -31.99 -24.90 -18.73
N SER A 273 -31.03 -24.36 -19.48
CA SER A 273 -30.66 -24.86 -20.82
C SER A 273 -30.14 -26.30 -20.76
N SER A 274 -29.30 -26.62 -19.76
CA SER A 274 -28.76 -27.98 -19.55
C SER A 274 -29.86 -29.00 -19.22
N TRP A 275 -30.81 -28.62 -18.38
CA TRP A 275 -31.98 -29.45 -18.08
C TRP A 275 -32.88 -29.65 -19.31
N ARG A 276 -33.22 -28.59 -20.05
CA ARG A 276 -34.02 -28.70 -21.26
C ARG A 276 -33.38 -29.63 -22.31
N ASN A 277 -32.07 -29.65 -22.38
CA ASN A 277 -31.29 -30.51 -23.28
C ASN A 277 -31.03 -31.92 -22.71
N GLY A 278 -31.64 -32.29 -21.58
CA GLY A 278 -31.52 -33.62 -20.98
C GLY A 278 -30.15 -33.93 -20.37
N LYS A 279 -29.28 -32.93 -20.18
CA LYS A 279 -27.91 -33.12 -19.68
C LYS A 279 -27.84 -33.19 -18.14
N VAL A 280 -28.84 -32.68 -17.44
CA VAL A 280 -28.93 -32.70 -15.97
C VAL A 280 -30.35 -33.03 -15.53
N MET A 281 -30.50 -33.71 -14.39
CA MET A 281 -31.79 -33.99 -13.80
C MET A 281 -32.39 -32.73 -13.17
N LEU A 282 -33.73 -32.65 -13.10
CA LEU A 282 -34.44 -31.51 -12.53
C LEU A 282 -33.97 -31.19 -11.10
N MET A 283 -33.79 -32.23 -10.27
CA MET A 283 -33.27 -32.07 -8.89
C MET A 283 -31.87 -31.44 -8.84
N GLN A 284 -30.96 -31.84 -9.76
CA GLN A 284 -29.62 -31.26 -9.83
C GLN A 284 -29.67 -29.81 -10.28
N MET A 285 -30.51 -29.48 -11.25
CA MET A 285 -30.74 -28.10 -11.69
C MET A 285 -31.24 -27.23 -10.54
N GLN A 286 -32.24 -27.70 -9.81
CA GLN A 286 -32.79 -26.98 -8.64
C GLN A 286 -31.74 -26.79 -7.55
N ALA A 287 -30.97 -27.83 -7.20
CA ALA A 287 -29.91 -27.74 -6.20
C ALA A 287 -28.84 -26.72 -6.55
N ASN A 288 -28.41 -26.67 -7.83
CA ASN A 288 -27.40 -25.73 -8.30
C ASN A 288 -27.91 -24.28 -8.27
N ILE A 289 -29.18 -24.04 -8.62
CA ILE A 289 -29.81 -22.72 -8.58
C ILE A 289 -29.93 -22.26 -7.12
N VAL A 290 -30.41 -23.12 -6.23
CA VAL A 290 -30.54 -22.79 -4.80
C VAL A 290 -29.17 -22.46 -4.18
N SER A 291 -28.15 -23.26 -4.50
CA SER A 291 -26.78 -23.00 -4.02
C SER A 291 -26.25 -21.63 -4.51
N SER A 292 -26.53 -21.26 -5.75
CA SER A 292 -26.14 -19.94 -6.30
C SER A 292 -26.86 -18.79 -5.59
N LEU A 293 -28.14 -18.97 -5.24
CA LEU A 293 -28.93 -17.97 -4.51
C LEU A 293 -28.45 -17.83 -3.05
N ILE A 294 -28.08 -18.94 -2.39
CA ILE A 294 -27.50 -18.91 -1.05
C ILE A 294 -26.17 -18.15 -1.06
N LEU A 295 -25.31 -18.41 -2.05
CA LEU A 295 -24.04 -17.69 -2.19
C LEU A 295 -24.27 -16.20 -2.41
N LEU A 296 -25.20 -15.84 -3.31
CA LEU A 296 -25.59 -14.44 -3.56
C LEU A 296 -26.05 -13.77 -2.26
N SER A 297 -26.95 -14.41 -1.51
CA SER A 297 -27.46 -13.88 -0.24
C SER A 297 -26.35 -13.68 0.79
N PHE A 298 -25.40 -14.61 0.87
CA PHE A 298 -24.26 -14.52 1.79
C PHE A 298 -23.33 -13.37 1.43
N VAL A 299 -23.02 -13.20 0.14
CA VAL A 299 -22.20 -12.07 -0.33
C VAL A 299 -22.91 -10.74 -0.07
N LEU A 300 -24.20 -10.63 -0.39
CA LEU A 300 -24.97 -9.42 -0.12
C LEU A 300 -25.05 -9.10 1.37
N PHE A 301 -25.19 -10.11 2.22
CA PHE A 301 -25.18 -9.91 3.67
C PHE A 301 -23.85 -9.32 4.17
N ILE A 302 -22.70 -9.83 3.67
CA ILE A 302 -21.38 -9.30 4.03
C ILE A 302 -21.16 -7.88 3.49
N THR A 303 -21.73 -7.58 2.31
CA THR A 303 -21.52 -6.26 1.66
C THR A 303 -22.44 -5.17 2.21
N LEU A 304 -23.56 -5.52 2.82
CA LEU A 304 -24.57 -4.60 3.36
C LEU A 304 -24.54 -4.49 4.90
N ALA A 305 -23.77 -5.36 5.57
CA ALA A 305 -23.54 -5.32 7.02
C ALA A 305 -22.36 -4.44 7.39
#